data_530445db9705ac9840561059bc56af41
#
_entry.id   530445db9705ac9840561059bc56af41
#
_cell.length_a   1.000
_cell.length_b   1.000
_cell.length_c   1.000
_cell.angle_alpha   90.00
_cell.angle_beta   90.00
_cell.angle_gamma   90.00
#
_symmetry.space_group_name_H-M   'P 1'
#
loop_
_entity.id
_entity.type
_entity.pdbx_description
1 polymer ?
#
loop_
_entity_poly.entity_id
_entity_poly.type
_entity_poly.pdbx_seq_one_letter_code
_entity_poly.pdbx_strand_id
1 'polypeptide(L)'
;LKRVLLLAGVDSIFSTNFERTKKTVQPLATAKNLQTIIYDNNANLLLRILKNSKGKTVLVAGHSDTVSELILLCGCSPPFAQIPSTQFDNLFLIILQKEKINNEVSTSCKLLQMKYGAITN
;
A
#
# COMPACT_ATOMS: atom_id res chain seq x y z
N LEU A 1 -3.29 10.50 -8.03
CA LEU A 1 -3.57 9.19 -7.43
C LEU A 1 -5.04 8.83 -7.50
N LYS A 2 -5.93 9.77 -7.18
CA LYS A 2 -7.39 9.57 -7.31
C LYS A 2 -7.77 9.08 -8.70
N ARG A 3 -7.24 9.74 -9.73
CA ARG A 3 -7.55 9.45 -11.13
C ARG A 3 -7.18 8.01 -11.52
N VAL A 4 -6.05 7.53 -11.01
CA VAL A 4 -5.55 6.17 -11.29
C VAL A 4 -6.34 5.11 -10.54
N LEU A 5 -6.75 5.39 -9.29
CA LEU A 5 -7.30 4.40 -8.37
C LEU A 5 -8.82 4.46 -8.20
N LEU A 6 -9.51 5.42 -8.84
CA LEU A 6 -10.95 5.61 -8.64
C LEU A 6 -11.75 4.34 -8.94
N LEU A 7 -11.37 3.60 -9.99
CA LEU A 7 -12.06 2.37 -10.41
C LEU A 7 -11.38 1.09 -9.92
N ALA A 8 -10.37 1.19 -9.07
CA ALA A 8 -9.63 0.03 -8.58
C ALA A 8 -10.33 -0.76 -7.47
N GLY A 9 -11.50 -0.30 -7.02
CA GLY A 9 -12.25 -1.00 -5.97
C GLY A 9 -11.61 -0.92 -4.60
N VAL A 10 -10.97 0.21 -4.27
CA VAL A 10 -10.33 0.40 -2.96
C VAL A 10 -11.37 0.38 -1.85
N ASP A 11 -11.18 -0.51 -0.87
CA ASP A 11 -12.09 -0.72 0.26
C ASP A 11 -11.70 0.06 1.52
N SER A 12 -10.41 0.30 1.70
CA SER A 12 -9.90 1.05 2.85
C SER A 12 -8.62 1.79 2.49
N ILE A 13 -8.35 2.86 3.24
CA ILE A 13 -7.20 3.74 3.01
C ILE A 13 -6.47 3.97 4.33
N PHE A 14 -5.17 3.69 4.34
CA PHE A 14 -4.29 3.91 5.48
C PHE A 14 -3.22 4.94 5.11
N SER A 15 -2.84 5.78 6.04
CA SER A 15 -1.80 6.79 5.86
C SER A 15 -1.01 7.00 7.14
N THR A 16 0.27 7.32 7.01
CA THR A 16 1.03 7.87 8.12
C THR A 16 0.50 9.25 8.51
N ASN A 17 0.82 9.73 9.71
CA ASN A 17 0.27 10.98 10.24
C ASN A 17 1.04 12.23 9.77
N PHE A 18 1.48 12.24 8.52
CA PHE A 18 2.12 13.40 7.91
C PHE A 18 1.14 14.08 6.94
N GLU A 19 1.07 15.40 6.99
CA GLU A 19 0.14 16.19 6.16
C GLU A 19 0.30 15.86 4.68
N ARG A 20 1.54 15.80 4.20
CA ARG A 20 1.85 15.48 2.80
C ARG A 20 1.27 14.13 2.38
N THR A 21 1.43 13.13 3.23
CA THR A 21 0.95 11.77 2.96
C THR A 21 -0.57 11.71 2.99
N LYS A 22 -1.20 12.35 3.97
CA LYS A 22 -2.66 12.42 4.07
C LYS A 22 -3.27 13.14 2.87
N LYS A 23 -2.65 14.22 2.39
CA LYS A 23 -3.12 14.97 1.23
C LYS A 23 -3.04 14.17 -0.06
N THR A 24 -2.09 13.25 -0.18
CA THR A 24 -1.96 12.39 -1.35
C THR A 24 -3.19 11.51 -1.54
N VAL A 25 -3.78 10.98 -0.46
CA VAL A 25 -4.91 10.06 -0.53
C VAL A 25 -6.26 10.76 -0.35
N GLN A 26 -6.29 12.00 0.10
CA GLN A 26 -7.53 12.70 0.42
C GLN A 26 -8.50 12.81 -0.75
N PRO A 27 -8.08 13.14 -1.99
CA PRO A 27 -9.00 13.19 -3.11
C PRO A 27 -9.72 11.86 -3.37
N LEU A 28 -9.00 10.75 -3.27
CA LEU A 28 -9.61 9.42 -3.43
C LEU A 28 -10.54 9.10 -2.26
N ALA A 29 -10.12 9.38 -1.04
CA ALA A 29 -10.94 9.14 0.16
C ALA A 29 -12.27 9.89 0.07
N THR A 30 -12.24 11.15 -0.34
CA THR A 30 -13.45 11.95 -0.53
C THR A 30 -14.35 11.36 -1.61
N ALA A 31 -13.78 10.99 -2.76
CA ALA A 31 -14.54 10.44 -3.88
C ALA A 31 -15.20 9.10 -3.54
N LYS A 32 -14.55 8.28 -2.73
CA LYS A 32 -15.04 6.96 -2.31
C LYS A 32 -15.85 7.00 -1.02
N ASN A 33 -15.99 8.17 -0.40
CA ASN A 33 -16.62 8.34 0.90
C ASN A 33 -16.00 7.43 1.96
N LEU A 34 -14.67 7.35 1.96
CA LEU A 34 -13.90 6.57 2.91
C LEU A 34 -13.15 7.49 3.85
N GLN A 35 -13.01 7.07 5.11
CA GLN A 35 -12.19 7.77 6.07
C GLN A 35 -10.76 7.23 6.01
N THR A 36 -9.77 8.14 5.93
CA THR A 36 -8.36 7.76 6.00
C THR A 36 -8.01 7.33 7.41
N ILE A 37 -7.46 6.13 7.55
CA ILE A 37 -7.06 5.56 8.84
C ILE A 37 -5.57 5.80 9.04
N ILE A 38 -5.21 6.42 10.15
CA ILE A 38 -3.81 6.70 10.48
C ILE A 38 -3.16 5.47 11.09
N TYR A 39 -1.95 5.14 10.65
CA TYR A 39 -1.14 4.08 11.22
C TYR A 39 0.26 4.60 11.56
N ASP A 40 0.93 3.97 12.48
CA ASP A 40 2.25 4.37 12.96
C ASP A 40 3.33 3.29 12.80
N ASN A 41 2.94 2.05 12.54
CA ASN A 41 3.86 0.91 12.52
C ASN A 41 3.46 -0.07 11.42
N ASN A 42 4.41 -0.38 10.53
CA ASN A 42 4.16 -1.26 9.38
C ASN A 42 3.81 -2.70 9.81
N ALA A 43 4.46 -3.23 10.83
CA ALA A 43 4.20 -4.59 11.28
C ALA A 43 2.77 -4.72 11.83
N ASN A 44 2.32 -3.78 12.63
CA ASN A 44 0.95 -3.76 13.15
C ASN A 44 -0.07 -3.55 12.04
N LEU A 45 0.24 -2.68 11.08
CA LEU A 45 -0.60 -2.45 9.91
C LEU A 45 -0.78 -3.74 9.11
N LEU A 46 0.31 -4.45 8.83
CA LEU A 46 0.26 -5.69 8.06
C LEU A 46 -0.57 -6.75 8.77
N LEU A 47 -0.39 -6.93 10.08
CA LEU A 47 -1.20 -7.87 10.85
C LEU A 47 -2.69 -7.53 10.77
N ARG A 48 -3.04 -6.25 10.86
CA ARG A 48 -4.42 -5.79 10.75
C ARG A 48 -4.99 -6.07 9.36
N ILE A 49 -4.23 -5.81 8.31
CA ILE A 49 -4.65 -6.07 6.92
C ILE A 49 -4.88 -7.56 6.71
N LEU A 50 -3.94 -8.41 7.13
CA LEU A 50 -4.05 -9.85 6.96
C LEU A 50 -5.24 -10.45 7.71
N LYS A 51 -5.57 -9.88 8.86
CA LYS A 51 -6.68 -10.35 9.69
C LYS A 51 -8.04 -9.91 9.15
N ASN A 52 -8.17 -8.67 8.70
CA ASN A 52 -9.47 -8.02 8.47
C ASN A 52 -9.79 -7.73 7.00
N SER A 53 -8.82 -7.86 6.10
CA SER A 53 -8.98 -7.38 4.72
C SER A 53 -8.86 -8.48 3.66
N LYS A 54 -9.14 -9.73 4.03
CA LYS A 54 -9.11 -10.83 3.07
C LYS A 54 -10.11 -10.57 1.94
N GLY A 55 -9.63 -10.68 0.70
CA GLY A 55 -10.45 -10.43 -0.48
C GLY A 55 -10.74 -8.97 -0.74
N LYS A 56 -10.09 -8.05 -0.02
CA LYS A 56 -10.28 -6.61 -0.16
C LYS A 56 -9.06 -5.92 -0.70
N THR A 57 -9.26 -4.74 -1.26
CA THR A 57 -8.20 -3.88 -1.78
C THR A 57 -7.93 -2.76 -0.80
N VAL A 58 -6.70 -2.66 -0.34
CA VAL A 58 -6.26 -1.68 0.67
C VAL A 58 -5.22 -0.77 0.05
N LEU A 59 -5.42 0.54 0.19
CA LEU A 59 -4.44 1.55 -0.19
C LEU A 59 -3.65 1.98 1.05
N VAL A 60 -2.33 1.97 0.95
CA VAL A 60 -1.44 2.45 2.00
C VAL A 60 -0.55 3.54 1.44
N ALA A 61 -0.58 4.70 2.06
CA ALA A 61 0.33 5.80 1.75
C ALA A 61 1.37 5.95 2.86
N GLY A 62 2.62 5.99 2.48
CA GLY A 62 3.74 6.09 3.40
C GLY A 62 4.88 6.91 2.82
N HIS A 63 6.05 6.72 3.38
CA HIS A 63 7.28 7.43 3.00
C HIS A 63 8.24 6.51 2.28
N SER A 64 9.32 7.08 1.74
CA SER A 64 10.31 6.35 0.96
C SER A 64 10.91 5.16 1.71
N ASP A 65 11.17 5.29 3.00
CA ASP A 65 11.72 4.21 3.83
C ASP A 65 10.64 3.24 4.32
N THR A 66 9.49 3.75 4.75
CA THR A 66 8.41 2.92 5.29
C THR A 66 7.75 2.07 4.21
N VAL A 67 7.64 2.57 2.99
CA VAL A 67 7.07 1.82 1.87
C VAL A 67 7.94 0.61 1.52
N SER A 68 9.26 0.79 1.43
CA SER A 68 10.18 -0.33 1.16
C SER A 68 10.14 -1.36 2.26
N GLU A 69 10.09 -0.94 3.53
CA GLU A 69 9.96 -1.85 4.67
C GLU A 69 8.66 -2.65 4.60
N LEU A 70 7.55 -1.99 4.28
CA LEU A 70 6.25 -2.66 4.19
C LEU A 70 6.24 -3.72 3.07
N ILE A 71 6.83 -3.40 1.91
CA ILE A 71 6.97 -4.36 0.80
C ILE A 71 7.74 -5.59 1.27
N LEU A 72 8.85 -5.39 1.97
CA LEU A 72 9.68 -6.48 2.49
C LEU A 72 8.91 -7.32 3.52
N LEU A 73 8.17 -6.69 4.42
CA LEU A 73 7.34 -7.39 5.42
C LEU A 73 6.23 -8.23 4.76
N CYS A 74 5.74 -7.80 3.61
CA CYS A 74 4.76 -8.58 2.84
C CYS A 74 5.35 -9.82 2.19
N GLY A 75 6.68 -9.97 2.19
CA GLY A 75 7.36 -11.11 1.58
C GLY A 75 7.83 -10.86 0.15
N CYS A 76 7.68 -9.64 -0.36
CA CYS A 76 8.22 -9.23 -1.65
C CYS A 76 9.59 -8.60 -1.50
N SER A 77 10.35 -8.54 -2.61
CA SER A 77 11.62 -7.83 -2.66
C SER A 77 11.39 -6.43 -3.22
N PRO A 78 11.60 -5.36 -2.44
CA PRO A 78 11.45 -4.01 -2.96
C PRO A 78 12.54 -3.72 -3.99
N PRO A 79 12.25 -2.92 -5.05
CA PRO A 79 13.25 -2.58 -6.06
C PRO A 79 14.37 -1.71 -5.51
N PHE A 80 14.13 -1.04 -4.38
CA PHE A 80 15.11 -0.20 -3.69
C PHE A 80 15.11 -0.54 -2.21
N ALA A 81 16.28 -0.46 -1.54
CA ALA A 81 16.32 -0.50 -0.08
C ALA A 81 15.58 0.68 0.51
N GLN A 82 15.65 1.81 -0.18
CA GLN A 82 14.90 3.02 0.12
C GLN A 82 14.53 3.69 -1.20
N ILE A 83 13.26 4.09 -1.37
CA ILE A 83 12.82 4.81 -2.56
C ILE A 83 13.51 6.18 -2.55
N PRO A 84 14.14 6.60 -3.67
CA PRO A 84 14.76 7.93 -3.74
C PRO A 84 13.79 9.05 -3.33
N SER A 85 14.25 9.97 -2.48
CA SER A 85 13.42 11.04 -1.93
C SER A 85 12.89 12.01 -2.99
N THR A 86 13.48 11.99 -4.19
CA THR A 86 13.04 12.78 -5.33
C THR A 86 11.93 12.11 -6.15
N GLN A 87 11.61 10.86 -5.86
CA GLN A 87 10.57 10.11 -6.56
C GLN A 87 9.27 10.12 -5.78
N PHE A 88 8.24 10.77 -6.34
CA PHE A 88 6.93 10.89 -5.72
C PHE A 88 5.81 10.23 -6.54
N ASP A 89 6.16 9.58 -7.65
CA ASP A 89 5.22 8.99 -8.60
C ASP A 89 5.18 7.46 -8.57
N ASN A 90 5.84 6.83 -7.59
CA ASN A 90 5.83 5.38 -7.46
C ASN A 90 4.52 4.88 -6.89
N LEU A 91 3.93 3.88 -7.53
CA LEU A 91 2.77 3.14 -7.05
C LEU A 91 3.10 1.65 -7.12
N PHE A 92 3.00 0.96 -5.99
CA PHE A 92 3.27 -0.46 -5.92
C PHE A 92 1.97 -1.23 -5.70
N LEU A 93 1.71 -2.21 -6.55
CA LEU A 93 0.63 -3.17 -6.36
C LEU A 93 1.21 -4.44 -5.77
N ILE A 94 0.71 -4.83 -4.60
CA ILE A 94 1.12 -6.05 -3.92
C ILE A 94 -0.07 -7.00 -3.89
N ILE A 95 0.12 -8.20 -4.40
CA ILE A 95 -0.89 -9.25 -4.34
C ILE A 95 -0.39 -10.31 -3.36
N LEU A 96 -1.12 -10.47 -2.26
CA LEU A 96 -0.84 -11.46 -1.24
C LEU A 96 -1.83 -12.61 -1.39
N GLN A 97 -1.32 -13.82 -1.55
CA GLN A 97 -2.15 -15.03 -1.63
C GLN A 97 -1.77 -15.98 -0.51
N LYS A 98 -2.79 -16.48 0.18
CA LYS A 98 -2.63 -17.56 1.14
C LYS A 98 -3.14 -18.84 0.52
N GLU A 99 -2.29 -19.87 0.51
CA GLU A 99 -2.66 -21.20 0.05
C GLU A 99 -2.54 -22.19 1.20
N LYS A 100 -3.54 -23.06 1.33
CA LYS A 100 -3.52 -24.15 2.31
C LYS A 100 -3.32 -25.46 1.56
N ILE A 101 -2.12 -26.02 1.68
CA ILE A 101 -1.76 -27.32 1.07
C ILE A 101 -1.37 -28.26 2.21
N ASN A 102 -2.03 -29.41 2.30
CA ASN A 102 -1.75 -30.43 3.33
C ASN A 102 -1.77 -29.88 4.77
N ASN A 103 -2.75 -28.99 5.07
CA ASN A 103 -2.90 -28.30 6.36
C ASN A 103 -1.81 -27.28 6.66
N GLU A 104 -0.91 -26.99 5.73
CA GLU A 104 0.05 -25.92 5.86
C GLU A 104 -0.43 -24.68 5.12
N VAL A 105 -0.26 -23.51 5.75
CA VAL A 105 -0.61 -22.23 5.14
C VAL A 105 0.67 -21.59 4.61
N SER A 106 0.72 -21.39 3.29
CA SER A 106 1.79 -20.64 2.65
C SER A 106 1.26 -19.30 2.15
N THR A 107 2.10 -18.27 2.23
CA THR A 107 1.79 -16.93 1.74
C THR A 107 2.74 -16.61 0.60
N SER A 108 2.21 -16.21 -0.54
CA SER A 108 3.01 -15.73 -1.66
C SER A 108 2.76 -14.25 -1.88
N CYS A 109 3.78 -13.53 -2.36
CA CYS A 109 3.73 -12.10 -2.64
C CYS A 109 4.12 -11.84 -4.08
N LYS A 110 3.28 -11.08 -4.80
CA LYS A 110 3.59 -10.59 -6.13
C LYS A 110 3.60 -9.06 -6.10
N LEU A 111 4.66 -8.47 -6.64
CA LEU A 111 4.87 -7.03 -6.66
C LEU A 111 4.88 -6.53 -8.10
N LEU A 112 4.09 -5.48 -8.37
CA LEU A 112 4.13 -4.72 -9.61
C LEU A 112 4.43 -3.27 -9.28
N GLN A 113 5.45 -2.70 -9.95
CA GLN A 113 5.78 -1.29 -9.82
C GLN A 113 5.15 -0.50 -10.94
N MET A 114 4.45 0.58 -10.59
CA MET A 114 3.79 1.48 -11.53
C MET A 114 4.15 2.92 -11.19
N LYS A 115 3.82 3.81 -12.10
CA LYS A 115 3.98 5.26 -11.92
C LYS A 115 2.64 5.96 -12.04
N TYR A 116 2.47 7.07 -11.35
CA TYR A 116 1.27 7.89 -11.44
C TYR A 116 1.63 9.37 -11.37
N GLY A 117 0.74 10.23 -11.90
CA GLY A 117 0.94 11.67 -11.85
C GLY A 117 2.09 12.14 -12.74
N ALA A 118 2.74 13.24 -12.36
CA ALA A 118 3.86 13.80 -13.09
C ALA A 118 5.11 12.91 -12.97
N ILE A 119 5.92 12.85 -14.03
CA ILE A 119 7.17 12.10 -14.01
C ILE A 119 8.14 12.76 -13.03
N THR A 120 8.73 11.96 -12.14
CA THR A 120 9.78 12.38 -11.21
C THR A 120 11.04 11.53 -11.41
N ASN A 121 12.18 12.15 -11.24
CA ASN A 121 13.49 11.50 -11.43
C ASN A 121 14.14 11.09 -10.12
#